data_8d870b070da38afeeefb5eb90ee328d4
#
_entry.id   8d870b070da38afeeefb5eb90ee328d4
#
_cell.length_a   1.000
_cell.length_b   1.000
_cell.length_c   1.000
_cell.angle_alpha   90.00
_cell.angle_beta   90.00
_cell.angle_gamma   90.00
#
_symmetry.space_group_name_H-M   'P 1'
#
loop_
_entity.id
_entity.type
_entity.pdbx_description
1 polymer ?
#
loop_
_entity_poly.entity_id
_entity_poly.type
_entity_poly.pdbx_seq_one_letter_code
_entity_poly.pdbx_strand_id
1 'polypeptide(L)'
;IARRQRQMCIRDSIYTTKDIEKGPWKAISFNPSYHDHSVFFDDDGRIYIIWGGGKLHIAELKPDLSGIKEGTERIFIENASAPSGDNVGLPAEGSQLFKVNGKYYLFNITWPKGGMRTVVIHRADNINGPWEGRVALQDKGVAQGGLIDTPDGRWFAYLFRDNGSVGRIPYLVPVKWEDGWPVLGINGKVPETLDLPASKGLIPGIVASDEFTRKKKDAALPLVWQWNHNPDNSLWSVSERKGYLRLKTGRIDTDFLSARNTLTQRTIGPVCSGTTSMDVSDMREGDFAGLALLQKKYGWIGVKYENGVKKIVMVSAQTDKPEEVESLPLNQNTVFLKAECDFTDKKDIADFYYSLDGKKWTKIGSQLKMAYTLPHFMGYRFGLFNYATKTPGGYVDFDYFRISDSKCCLLYTSPSPRD
;
A
#
# COMPACT_ATOMS: atom_id res chain seq x y z
N ILE A 1 8.88 1.58 20.86
CA ILE A 1 8.73 1.64 19.38
C ILE A 1 9.66 0.60 18.74
N ALA A 2 10.94 0.55 19.11
CA ALA A 2 11.91 -0.41 18.56
C ALA A 2 11.54 -1.90 18.82
N ARG A 3 10.90 -2.21 19.95
CA ARG A 3 10.44 -3.59 20.26
C ARG A 3 9.25 -4.04 19.41
N ARG A 4 8.35 -3.12 18.99
CA ARG A 4 7.20 -3.46 18.12
C ARG A 4 7.59 -3.61 16.66
N GLN A 5 8.55 -2.84 16.16
CA GLN A 5 9.09 -3.03 14.81
C GLN A 5 9.79 -4.40 14.65
N ARG A 6 10.47 -4.90 15.68
CA ARG A 6 11.09 -6.25 15.66
C ARG A 6 10.09 -7.40 15.56
N GLN A 7 8.81 -7.18 15.87
CA GLN A 7 7.78 -8.23 15.76
C GLN A 7 7.14 -8.32 14.34
N MET A 8 7.32 -7.33 13.48
CA MET A 8 6.75 -7.34 12.12
C MET A 8 7.59 -8.15 11.10
N CYS A 9 8.89 -8.26 11.29
CA CYS A 9 9.78 -9.03 10.41
C CYS A 9 10.39 -10.21 11.16
N ILE A 10 9.69 -11.33 11.18
CA ILE A 10 10.18 -12.55 11.84
C ILE A 10 11.12 -13.33 10.93
N ARG A 11 10.99 -13.17 9.61
CA ARG A 11 11.83 -13.82 8.59
C ARG A 11 11.92 -12.93 7.36
N ASP A 12 13.11 -12.88 6.76
CA ASP A 12 13.28 -12.30 5.44
C ASP A 12 13.02 -13.33 4.35
N SER A 13 12.53 -12.87 3.21
CA SER A 13 12.22 -13.73 2.08
C SER A 13 12.65 -13.08 0.78
N ILE A 14 13.26 -13.86 -0.09
CA ILE A 14 13.59 -13.47 -1.46
C ILE A 14 12.64 -14.20 -2.39
N TYR A 15 11.94 -13.46 -3.23
CA TYR A 15 11.08 -13.98 -4.27
C TYR A 15 11.74 -13.81 -5.62
N THR A 16 11.84 -14.85 -6.39
CA THR A 16 12.44 -14.85 -7.73
C THR A 16 11.46 -15.39 -8.77
N THR A 17 11.50 -14.81 -9.97
CA THR A 17 10.74 -15.28 -11.13
C THR A 17 11.45 -14.88 -12.41
N LYS A 18 11.11 -15.56 -13.51
CA LYS A 18 11.51 -15.16 -14.87
C LYS A 18 10.47 -14.26 -15.55
N ASP A 19 9.25 -14.22 -15.02
CA ASP A 19 8.14 -13.42 -15.53
C ASP A 19 7.44 -12.76 -14.34
N ILE A 20 7.59 -11.44 -14.21
CA ILE A 20 7.08 -10.66 -13.08
C ILE A 20 5.54 -10.64 -13.02
N GLU A 21 4.88 -10.79 -14.17
CA GLU A 21 3.41 -10.77 -14.25
C GLU A 21 2.80 -12.16 -14.03
N LYS A 22 3.42 -13.20 -14.56
CA LYS A 22 2.83 -14.55 -14.59
C LYS A 22 3.46 -15.51 -13.60
N GLY A 23 4.68 -15.23 -13.11
CA GLY A 23 5.43 -16.19 -12.30
C GLY A 23 5.93 -17.38 -13.14
N PRO A 24 6.07 -18.60 -12.57
CA PRO A 24 5.89 -18.87 -11.15
C PRO A 24 6.94 -18.17 -10.28
N TRP A 25 6.55 -17.83 -9.05
CA TRP A 25 7.44 -17.25 -8.07
C TRP A 25 8.04 -18.34 -7.18
N LYS A 26 9.37 -18.33 -7.05
CA LYS A 26 10.08 -19.14 -6.06
C LYS A 26 10.37 -18.27 -4.85
N ALA A 27 9.99 -18.73 -3.66
CA ALA A 27 10.27 -18.06 -2.40
C ALA A 27 11.36 -18.79 -1.64
N ILE A 28 12.33 -18.05 -1.11
CA ILE A 28 13.38 -18.55 -0.21
C ILE A 28 13.32 -17.65 1.03
N SER A 29 13.23 -18.26 2.22
CA SER A 29 13.25 -17.55 3.49
C SER A 29 14.49 -17.93 4.29
N PHE A 30 15.08 -16.95 4.98
CA PHE A 30 16.24 -17.17 5.83
C PHE A 30 16.20 -16.28 7.09
N ASN A 31 17.00 -16.62 8.07
CA ASN A 31 17.20 -15.90 9.32
C ASN A 31 18.65 -15.42 9.41
N PRO A 32 18.95 -14.35 10.18
CA PRO A 32 18.00 -13.47 10.86
C PRO A 32 17.27 -12.50 9.90
N SER A 33 16.32 -11.72 10.44
CA SER A 33 15.71 -10.61 9.71
C SER A 33 16.62 -9.40 9.71
N TYR A 34 16.71 -8.73 8.57
CA TYR A 34 17.59 -7.59 8.33
C TYR A 34 16.76 -6.30 8.20
N HIS A 35 17.11 -5.26 8.95
CA HIS A 35 16.37 -4.00 8.96
C HIS A 35 16.56 -3.22 7.66
N ASP A 36 15.48 -2.85 6.99
CA ASP A 36 15.46 -2.01 5.77
C ASP A 36 16.50 -2.45 4.72
N HIS A 37 16.52 -3.75 4.45
CA HIS A 37 17.47 -4.34 3.53
C HIS A 37 17.13 -4.10 2.06
N SER A 38 18.15 -4.09 1.22
CA SER A 38 18.04 -4.13 -0.24
C SER A 38 19.05 -5.09 -0.84
N VAL A 39 18.83 -5.45 -2.09
CA VAL A 39 19.72 -6.35 -2.85
C VAL A 39 20.34 -5.56 -4.00
N PHE A 40 21.65 -5.77 -4.19
CA PHE A 40 22.43 -5.18 -5.28
C PHE A 40 23.10 -6.29 -6.10
N PHE A 41 22.98 -6.21 -7.41
CA PHE A 41 23.65 -7.09 -8.37
C PHE A 41 24.81 -6.32 -8.98
N ASP A 42 26.06 -6.77 -8.72
CA ASP A 42 27.24 -6.13 -9.28
C ASP A 42 27.59 -6.72 -10.65
N ASP A 43 28.36 -5.98 -11.44
CA ASP A 43 28.78 -6.36 -12.80
C ASP A 43 29.66 -7.62 -12.83
N ASP A 44 30.31 -7.95 -11.72
CA ASP A 44 31.15 -9.15 -11.58
C ASP A 44 30.33 -10.42 -11.25
N GLY A 45 29.01 -10.30 -11.20
CA GLY A 45 28.06 -11.39 -10.92
C GLY A 45 27.86 -11.67 -9.43
N ARG A 46 28.50 -10.93 -8.53
CA ARG A 46 28.22 -11.03 -7.08
C ARG A 46 26.93 -10.33 -6.73
N ILE A 47 26.24 -10.88 -5.76
CA ILE A 47 24.96 -10.36 -5.26
C ILE A 47 25.17 -9.96 -3.81
N TYR A 48 24.79 -8.76 -3.47
CA TYR A 48 24.96 -8.22 -2.12
C TYR A 48 23.60 -7.90 -1.48
N ILE A 49 23.53 -8.12 -0.15
CA ILE A 49 22.47 -7.58 0.69
C ILE A 49 23.05 -6.46 1.55
N ILE A 50 22.32 -5.35 1.67
CA ILE A 50 22.70 -4.16 2.42
C ILE A 50 21.59 -3.86 3.41
N TRP A 51 21.90 -3.58 4.68
CA TRP A 51 20.89 -3.32 5.71
C TRP A 51 21.44 -2.44 6.84
N GLY A 52 20.53 -1.97 7.71
CA GLY A 52 20.87 -1.28 8.94
C GLY A 52 20.24 0.11 9.04
N GLY A 53 20.54 0.78 10.14
CA GLY A 53 20.12 2.16 10.43
C GLY A 53 21.23 2.93 11.11
N GLY A 54 21.78 3.97 10.46
CA GLY A 54 22.96 4.73 10.84
C GLY A 54 24.25 3.98 10.55
N LYS A 55 24.49 2.90 11.27
CA LYS A 55 25.51 1.91 10.93
C LYS A 55 24.94 0.94 9.91
N LEU A 56 25.52 0.91 8.73
CA LEU A 56 25.10 0.04 7.63
C LEU A 56 26.03 -1.15 7.50
N HIS A 57 25.44 -2.27 7.14
CA HIS A 57 26.13 -3.54 6.90
C HIS A 57 25.95 -3.98 5.46
N ILE A 58 26.88 -4.78 4.96
CA ILE A 58 26.79 -5.45 3.67
C ILE A 58 27.34 -6.87 3.79
N ALA A 59 26.73 -7.78 3.05
CA ALA A 59 27.24 -9.14 2.88
C ALA A 59 26.99 -9.64 1.46
N GLU A 60 27.79 -10.59 0.99
CA GLU A 60 27.53 -11.31 -0.26
C GLU A 60 26.47 -12.39 -0.03
N LEU A 61 25.49 -12.48 -0.90
CA LEU A 61 24.53 -13.58 -0.92
C LEU A 61 25.13 -14.78 -1.66
N LYS A 62 24.73 -15.98 -1.27
CA LYS A 62 25.03 -17.19 -2.04
C LYS A 62 24.40 -17.09 -3.43
N PRO A 63 24.99 -17.68 -4.47
CA PRO A 63 24.45 -17.60 -5.85
C PRO A 63 23.03 -18.17 -5.99
N ASP A 64 22.66 -19.11 -5.14
CA ASP A 64 21.31 -19.70 -5.09
C ASP A 64 20.32 -18.90 -4.23
N LEU A 65 20.77 -17.77 -3.66
CA LEU A 65 20.02 -16.87 -2.78
C LEU A 65 19.51 -17.54 -1.48
N SER A 66 20.07 -18.67 -1.09
CA SER A 66 19.65 -19.42 0.11
C SER A 66 20.08 -18.75 1.44
N GLY A 67 20.87 -17.69 1.39
CA GLY A 67 21.34 -16.95 2.55
C GLY A 67 22.62 -16.18 2.28
N ILE A 68 23.18 -15.59 3.33
CA ILE A 68 24.47 -14.89 3.29
C ILE A 68 25.60 -15.93 3.09
N LYS A 69 26.59 -15.56 2.30
CA LYS A 69 27.84 -16.30 2.16
C LYS A 69 28.69 -16.06 3.41
N GLU A 70 29.08 -17.13 4.06
CA GLU A 70 29.83 -17.10 5.32
C GLU A 70 31.12 -16.27 5.21
N GLY A 71 31.42 -15.49 6.24
CA GLY A 71 32.60 -14.65 6.33
C GLY A 71 32.60 -13.39 5.48
N THR A 72 31.48 -13.05 4.80
CA THR A 72 31.42 -11.86 3.93
C THR A 72 30.71 -10.67 4.57
N GLU A 73 30.06 -10.86 5.72
CA GLU A 73 29.41 -9.78 6.46
C GLU A 73 30.47 -8.80 7.00
N ARG A 74 30.23 -7.52 6.75
CA ARG A 74 31.09 -6.43 7.27
C ARG A 74 30.29 -5.15 7.45
N ILE A 75 30.84 -4.23 8.23
CA ILE A 75 30.37 -2.86 8.29
C ILE A 75 30.61 -2.21 6.91
N PHE A 76 29.57 -1.63 6.36
CA PHE A 76 29.59 -0.98 5.07
C PHE A 76 29.88 0.52 5.21
N ILE A 77 29.16 1.19 6.12
CA ILE A 77 29.39 2.59 6.53
C ILE A 77 29.12 2.70 8.03
N GLU A 78 30.06 3.23 8.80
CA GLU A 78 29.93 3.37 10.26
C GLU A 78 28.83 4.36 10.69
N ASN A 79 28.74 5.51 10.00
CA ASN A 79 27.71 6.52 10.22
C ASN A 79 27.23 7.11 8.91
N ALA A 80 26.24 6.48 8.31
CA ALA A 80 25.63 6.96 7.05
C ALA A 80 24.78 8.22 7.21
N SER A 81 24.51 8.66 8.46
CA SER A 81 23.83 9.92 8.73
C SER A 81 24.75 11.13 8.74
N ALA A 82 26.05 10.93 8.87
CA ALA A 82 27.05 11.99 9.09
C ALA A 82 26.91 13.20 8.14
N PRO A 83 26.63 13.04 6.83
CA PRO A 83 26.47 14.19 5.95
C PRO A 83 25.33 15.13 6.34
N SER A 84 24.32 14.65 7.07
CA SER A 84 23.17 15.45 7.54
C SER A 84 23.33 15.96 8.97
N GLY A 85 24.46 15.67 9.62
CA GLY A 85 24.78 16.02 11.00
C GLY A 85 24.57 14.87 11.99
N ASP A 86 25.09 15.04 13.20
CA ASP A 86 25.11 13.97 14.22
C ASP A 86 23.80 13.83 14.99
N ASN A 87 22.98 14.88 15.02
CA ASN A 87 21.73 14.90 15.78
C ASN A 87 20.54 14.53 14.91
N VAL A 88 20.29 13.23 14.77
CA VAL A 88 19.21 12.70 13.93
C VAL A 88 18.10 12.05 14.76
N GLY A 89 16.86 12.24 14.31
CA GLY A 89 15.68 11.54 14.83
C GLY A 89 15.43 10.19 14.14
N LEU A 90 15.88 10.08 12.88
CA LEU A 90 15.90 8.85 12.09
C LEU A 90 17.33 8.67 11.56
N PRO A 91 18.07 7.67 12.04
CA PRO A 91 19.36 7.29 11.45
C PRO A 91 19.21 6.87 9.99
N ALA A 92 20.23 7.07 9.18
CA ALA A 92 20.20 6.77 7.76
C ALA A 92 19.88 5.29 7.51
N GLU A 93 18.76 5.03 6.80
CA GLU A 93 18.22 3.71 6.51
C GLU A 93 17.63 3.65 5.09
N GLY A 94 16.97 2.55 4.71
CA GLY A 94 16.35 2.41 3.39
C GLY A 94 17.36 2.41 2.26
N SER A 95 18.46 1.68 2.43
CA SER A 95 19.60 1.64 1.51
C SER A 95 19.19 1.18 0.10
N GLN A 96 19.62 1.94 -0.94
CA GLN A 96 19.50 1.55 -2.34
C GLN A 96 20.85 1.83 -3.03
N LEU A 97 21.52 0.78 -3.48
CA LEU A 97 22.83 0.88 -4.12
C LEU A 97 22.71 0.80 -5.65
N PHE A 98 23.39 1.70 -6.32
CA PHE A 98 23.46 1.78 -7.78
C PHE A 98 24.91 1.83 -8.24
N LYS A 99 25.18 1.33 -9.44
CA LYS A 99 26.47 1.49 -10.11
C LYS A 99 26.24 2.25 -11.42
N VAL A 100 26.84 3.42 -11.55
CA VAL A 100 26.73 4.28 -12.72
C VAL A 100 28.12 4.72 -13.15
N ASN A 101 28.48 4.49 -14.41
CA ASN A 101 29.79 4.83 -14.96
C ASN A 101 30.98 4.32 -14.09
N GLY A 102 30.85 3.09 -13.59
CA GLY A 102 31.88 2.43 -12.80
C GLY A 102 31.97 2.87 -11.33
N LYS A 103 31.17 3.85 -10.89
CA LYS A 103 31.11 4.32 -9.51
C LYS A 103 29.87 3.82 -8.80
N TYR A 104 29.99 3.61 -7.49
CA TYR A 104 28.88 3.18 -6.63
C TYR A 104 28.22 4.39 -5.96
N TYR A 105 26.88 4.37 -5.88
CA TYR A 105 26.06 5.40 -5.26
C TYR A 105 25.04 4.74 -4.34
N LEU A 106 25.18 4.99 -3.04
CA LEU A 106 24.27 4.48 -2.02
C LEU A 106 23.31 5.59 -1.58
N PHE A 107 22.03 5.37 -1.78
CA PHE A 107 20.95 6.25 -1.35
C PHE A 107 20.42 5.82 0.01
N ASN A 108 20.24 6.77 0.92
CA ASN A 108 19.60 6.58 2.20
C ASN A 108 18.64 7.73 2.53
N ILE A 109 17.64 7.44 3.36
CA ILE A 109 16.86 8.46 4.05
C ILE A 109 17.42 8.67 5.44
N THR A 110 17.47 9.93 5.88
CA THR A 110 17.70 10.29 7.28
C THR A 110 16.77 11.43 7.70
N TRP A 111 16.63 11.67 9.00
CA TRP A 111 15.82 12.77 9.50
C TRP A 111 16.59 13.52 10.60
N PRO A 112 17.27 14.64 10.28
CA PRO A 112 17.87 15.53 11.28
C PRO A 112 16.79 16.05 12.24
N LYS A 113 17.09 16.07 13.53
CA LYS A 113 16.17 16.65 14.54
C LYS A 113 15.96 18.13 14.26
N GLY A 114 14.70 18.57 14.32
CA GLY A 114 14.33 19.94 13.97
C GLY A 114 14.28 20.25 12.47
N GLY A 115 14.67 19.28 11.63
CA GLY A 115 14.63 19.37 10.17
C GLY A 115 13.52 18.53 9.55
N MET A 116 13.73 18.13 8.31
CA MET A 116 12.83 17.25 7.56
C MET A 116 13.56 16.01 7.06
N ARG A 117 12.81 15.04 6.57
CA ARG A 117 13.38 13.88 5.88
C ARG A 117 14.27 14.34 4.74
N THR A 118 15.43 13.74 4.65
CA THR A 118 16.57 14.16 3.82
C THR A 118 17.11 12.96 3.06
N VAL A 119 17.46 13.14 1.79
CA VAL A 119 18.21 12.16 1.01
C VAL A 119 19.70 12.40 1.23
N VAL A 120 20.38 11.36 1.68
CA VAL A 120 21.85 11.32 1.72
C VAL A 120 22.32 10.34 0.67
N ILE A 121 23.37 10.72 -0.08
CA ILE A 121 24.03 9.84 -1.05
C ILE A 121 25.48 9.69 -0.67
N HIS A 122 25.95 8.45 -0.63
CA HIS A 122 27.36 8.13 -0.50
C HIS A 122 27.88 7.61 -1.84
N ARG A 123 29.08 8.02 -2.23
CA ARG A 123 29.75 7.63 -3.47
C ARG A 123 31.10 6.98 -3.17
N ALA A 124 31.46 5.97 -3.96
CA ALA A 124 32.77 5.36 -3.94
C ALA A 124 33.17 4.82 -5.32
N ASP A 125 34.49 4.71 -5.57
CA ASP A 125 35.02 4.04 -6.76
C ASP A 125 35.03 2.51 -6.62
N ASN A 126 35.00 2.03 -5.38
CA ASN A 126 35.01 0.61 -5.05
C ASN A 126 33.94 0.30 -3.99
N ILE A 127 33.31 -0.87 -4.09
CA ILE A 127 32.27 -1.31 -3.11
C ILE A 127 32.81 -1.42 -1.67
N ASN A 128 34.14 -1.50 -1.50
CA ASN A 128 34.77 -1.48 -0.19
C ASN A 128 35.12 -0.05 0.31
N GLY A 129 34.77 0.98 -0.46
CA GLY A 129 35.10 2.36 -0.17
C GLY A 129 36.50 2.79 -0.63
N PRO A 130 37.00 3.93 -0.14
CA PRO A 130 36.36 4.80 0.84
C PRO A 130 35.07 5.47 0.30
N TRP A 131 34.11 5.70 1.20
CA TRP A 131 32.83 6.34 0.88
C TRP A 131 32.85 7.82 1.22
N GLU A 132 32.48 8.67 0.25
CA GLU A 132 32.22 10.09 0.44
C GLU A 132 30.74 10.34 0.47
N GLY A 133 30.20 11.06 1.48
CA GLY A 133 28.76 11.29 1.65
C GLY A 133 28.37 12.76 1.50
N ARG A 134 27.19 13.01 0.90
CA ARG A 134 26.58 14.35 0.76
C ARG A 134 25.09 14.32 1.02
N VAL A 135 24.52 15.45 1.50
CA VAL A 135 23.10 15.71 1.43
C VAL A 135 22.74 15.98 -0.03
N ALA A 136 21.88 15.17 -0.61
CA ALA A 136 21.48 15.28 -2.01
C ALA A 136 20.14 15.99 -2.21
N LEU A 137 19.21 15.87 -1.25
CA LEU A 137 17.92 16.58 -1.27
C LEU A 137 17.40 16.77 0.15
N GLN A 138 17.02 18.02 0.46
CA GLN A 138 16.30 18.35 1.68
C GLN A 138 15.19 19.38 1.34
N ASP A 139 14.09 18.86 0.83
CA ASP A 139 12.95 19.70 0.40
C ASP A 139 11.63 18.95 0.57
N LYS A 140 10.62 19.64 1.11
CA LYS A 140 9.24 19.13 1.32
C LYS A 140 9.13 17.79 2.09
N GLY A 141 10.24 17.27 2.62
CA GLY A 141 10.31 15.94 3.25
C GLY A 141 10.21 14.79 2.23
N VAL A 142 10.51 15.06 0.96
CA VAL A 142 10.61 14.03 -0.09
C VAL A 142 11.95 13.33 0.05
N ALA A 143 11.92 12.03 0.31
CA ALA A 143 13.12 11.22 0.56
C ALA A 143 12.81 9.73 0.37
N GLN A 144 13.83 8.91 0.59
CA GLN A 144 13.85 7.44 0.43
C GLN A 144 13.43 6.95 -0.95
N GLY A 145 14.32 6.26 -1.58
CA GLY A 145 14.15 5.71 -2.93
C GLY A 145 15.51 5.61 -3.61
N GLY A 146 15.54 5.82 -4.92
CA GLY A 146 16.76 5.62 -5.68
C GLY A 146 16.72 6.26 -7.05
N LEU A 147 17.61 5.81 -7.92
CA LEU A 147 17.77 6.31 -9.29
C LEU A 147 17.00 5.46 -10.30
N ILE A 148 16.56 6.11 -11.33
CA ILE A 148 16.04 5.48 -12.55
C ILE A 148 16.46 6.31 -13.75
N ASP A 149 16.86 5.66 -14.82
CA ASP A 149 17.09 6.27 -16.13
C ASP A 149 15.98 5.91 -17.11
N THR A 150 15.83 6.73 -18.10
CA THR A 150 14.86 6.53 -19.19
C THR A 150 15.57 6.19 -20.49
N PRO A 151 14.91 5.52 -21.44
CA PRO A 151 15.51 5.16 -22.73
C PRO A 151 16.05 6.35 -23.53
N ASP A 152 15.55 7.56 -23.28
CA ASP A 152 16.03 8.81 -23.90
C ASP A 152 17.18 9.47 -23.11
N GLY A 153 17.74 8.77 -22.10
CA GLY A 153 18.93 9.19 -21.36
C GLY A 153 18.69 10.21 -20.25
N ARG A 154 17.42 10.52 -19.92
CA ARG A 154 17.13 11.34 -18.75
C ARG A 154 17.23 10.52 -17.48
N TRP A 155 17.65 11.16 -16.40
CA TRP A 155 17.74 10.57 -15.08
C TRP A 155 16.75 11.18 -14.12
N PHE A 156 16.18 10.35 -13.26
CA PHE A 156 15.29 10.76 -12.19
C PHE A 156 15.63 10.00 -10.90
N ALA A 157 15.33 10.63 -9.76
CA ALA A 157 15.21 9.94 -8.50
C ALA A 157 13.72 9.66 -8.25
N TYR A 158 13.36 8.39 -8.03
CA TYR A 158 12.03 8.01 -7.56
C TYR A 158 12.06 7.99 -6.03
N LEU A 159 11.36 8.89 -5.44
CA LEU A 159 11.33 9.11 -4.00
C LEU A 159 9.89 9.09 -3.51
N PHE A 160 9.67 9.24 -2.21
CA PHE A 160 8.31 9.42 -1.70
C PHE A 160 8.24 10.48 -0.60
N ARG A 161 7.03 10.90 -0.30
CA ARG A 161 6.68 11.71 0.85
C ARG A 161 5.49 11.10 1.58
N ASP A 162 5.51 11.12 2.92
CA ASP A 162 4.33 10.82 3.72
C ASP A 162 3.32 11.96 3.60
N ASN A 163 2.10 11.66 3.20
CA ASN A 163 1.05 12.64 2.98
C ASN A 163 -0.24 12.29 3.73
N GLY A 164 -0.14 12.25 5.06
CA GLY A 164 -1.29 11.95 5.91
C GLY A 164 -1.90 10.58 5.65
N SER A 165 -3.19 10.47 5.75
CA SER A 165 -3.91 9.21 5.67
C SER A 165 -4.03 8.60 4.28
N VAL A 166 -3.75 9.36 3.20
CA VAL A 166 -3.61 8.78 1.85
C VAL A 166 -2.34 7.93 1.72
N GLY A 167 -1.37 8.13 2.63
CA GLY A 167 -0.15 7.34 2.74
C GLY A 167 1.06 7.96 2.03
N ARG A 168 1.92 7.11 1.50
CA ARG A 168 3.16 7.51 0.83
C ARG A 168 2.89 7.85 -0.63
N ILE A 169 3.10 9.12 -1.00
CA ILE A 169 2.96 9.61 -2.36
C ILE A 169 4.31 9.53 -3.06
N PRO A 170 4.43 8.85 -4.20
CA PRO A 170 5.64 8.83 -5.00
C PRO A 170 5.90 10.17 -5.67
N TYR A 171 7.18 10.52 -5.74
CA TYR A 171 7.71 11.69 -6.44
C TYR A 171 8.76 11.25 -7.45
N LEU A 172 8.70 11.81 -8.63
CA LEU A 172 9.75 11.68 -9.63
C LEU A 172 10.51 13.01 -9.66
N VAL A 173 11.79 12.97 -9.28
CA VAL A 173 12.63 14.16 -9.11
C VAL A 173 13.72 14.13 -10.19
N PRO A 174 13.82 15.16 -11.07
CA PRO A 174 14.85 15.20 -12.09
C PRO A 174 16.25 15.11 -11.49
N VAL A 175 17.17 14.45 -12.18
CA VAL A 175 18.58 14.34 -11.78
C VAL A 175 19.49 14.83 -12.90
N LYS A 176 20.45 15.67 -12.54
CA LYS A 176 21.59 16.05 -13.38
C LYS A 176 22.86 15.47 -12.78
N TRP A 177 23.81 15.11 -13.62
CA TRP A 177 25.13 14.65 -13.18
C TRP A 177 26.10 15.82 -13.24
N GLU A 178 26.69 16.18 -12.10
CA GLU A 178 27.67 17.26 -11.96
C GLU A 178 28.87 16.74 -11.14
N ASP A 179 30.07 16.85 -11.65
CA ASP A 179 31.31 16.36 -11.01
C ASP A 179 31.22 14.89 -10.51
N GLY A 180 30.47 14.07 -11.27
CA GLY A 180 30.23 12.66 -10.92
C GLY A 180 29.31 12.48 -9.72
N TRP A 181 28.46 13.45 -9.39
CA TRP A 181 27.39 13.35 -8.40
C TRP A 181 26.01 13.51 -9.02
N PRO A 182 25.02 12.73 -8.58
CA PRO A 182 23.63 13.00 -8.95
C PRO A 182 23.10 14.20 -8.15
N VAL A 183 22.82 15.28 -8.85
CA VAL A 183 22.19 16.50 -8.30
C VAL A 183 20.68 16.37 -8.49
N LEU A 184 19.95 16.28 -7.38
CA LEU A 184 18.54 16.02 -7.35
C LEU A 184 17.72 17.32 -7.37
N GLY A 185 16.68 17.34 -8.22
CA GLY A 185 15.75 18.45 -8.33
C GLY A 185 16.25 19.58 -9.21
N ILE A 186 15.49 20.65 -9.20
CA ILE A 186 15.84 21.91 -9.88
C ILE A 186 16.32 22.89 -8.80
N ASN A 187 17.60 23.24 -8.86
CA ASN A 187 18.24 24.07 -7.82
C ASN A 187 18.07 23.49 -6.39
N GLY A 188 18.18 22.17 -6.23
CA GLY A 188 18.01 21.49 -4.94
C GLY A 188 16.57 21.45 -4.41
N LYS A 189 15.57 21.71 -5.27
CA LYS A 189 14.15 21.70 -4.93
C LYS A 189 13.37 20.68 -5.75
N VAL A 190 12.38 20.06 -5.11
CA VAL A 190 11.40 19.22 -5.79
C VAL A 190 10.50 20.11 -6.65
N PRO A 191 10.48 19.95 -7.98
CA PRO A 191 9.64 20.77 -8.84
C PRO A 191 8.15 20.50 -8.60
N GLU A 192 7.31 21.54 -8.81
CA GLU A 192 5.85 21.40 -8.71
C GLU A 192 5.26 20.67 -9.92
N THR A 193 5.91 20.80 -11.08
CA THR A 193 5.48 20.19 -12.33
C THR A 193 6.67 19.55 -13.04
N LEU A 194 6.41 18.52 -13.82
CA LEU A 194 7.39 17.87 -14.68
C LEU A 194 6.95 18.00 -16.13
N ASP A 195 7.91 18.12 -17.04
CA ASP A 195 7.67 18.02 -18.49
C ASP A 195 7.52 16.54 -18.88
N LEU A 196 6.39 15.98 -18.51
CA LEU A 196 5.99 14.61 -18.79
C LEU A 196 4.52 14.60 -19.24
N PRO A 197 4.11 13.61 -20.07
CA PRO A 197 2.72 13.48 -20.46
C PRO A 197 1.81 13.36 -19.23
N ALA A 198 0.81 14.25 -19.15
CA ALA A 198 -0.17 14.21 -18.07
C ALA A 198 -1.17 13.08 -18.31
N SER A 199 -1.44 12.29 -17.27
CA SER A 199 -2.54 11.34 -17.25
C SER A 199 -3.85 12.06 -16.99
N LYS A 200 -4.92 11.66 -17.68
CA LYS A 200 -6.29 12.12 -17.40
C LYS A 200 -7.07 11.02 -16.68
N GLY A 201 -7.84 11.39 -15.65
CA GLY A 201 -8.64 10.45 -14.87
C GLY A 201 -7.83 9.56 -13.95
N LEU A 202 -8.35 8.36 -13.67
CA LEU A 202 -7.69 7.40 -12.78
C LEU A 202 -6.34 6.93 -13.35
N ILE A 203 -5.34 6.80 -12.48
CA ILE A 203 -4.00 6.33 -12.88
C ILE A 203 -4.09 4.85 -13.29
N PRO A 204 -3.82 4.51 -14.56
CA PRO A 204 -3.89 3.13 -15.03
C PRO A 204 -2.97 2.19 -14.22
N GLY A 205 -3.50 1.01 -13.85
CA GLY A 205 -2.75 0.00 -13.11
C GLY A 205 -2.61 0.24 -11.61
N ILE A 206 -3.07 1.38 -11.06
CA ILE A 206 -3.05 1.65 -9.61
C ILE A 206 -4.42 1.39 -8.99
N VAL A 207 -5.47 1.92 -9.59
CA VAL A 207 -6.86 1.69 -9.20
C VAL A 207 -7.73 1.52 -10.44
N ALA A 208 -8.81 0.76 -10.32
CA ALA A 208 -9.79 0.60 -11.39
C ALA A 208 -11.14 0.16 -10.84
N SER A 209 -12.23 0.59 -11.50
CA SER A 209 -13.54 -0.02 -11.30
C SER A 209 -13.55 -1.45 -11.83
N ASP A 210 -14.35 -2.31 -11.21
CA ASP A 210 -14.49 -3.71 -11.60
C ASP A 210 -15.96 -4.14 -11.47
N GLU A 211 -16.54 -4.56 -12.59
CA GLU A 211 -17.91 -5.10 -12.65
C GLU A 211 -17.94 -6.63 -12.41
N PHE A 212 -16.82 -7.19 -11.98
CA PHE A 212 -16.61 -8.62 -11.73
C PHE A 212 -17.05 -9.56 -12.87
N THR A 213 -17.30 -9.00 -14.06
CA THR A 213 -17.61 -9.79 -15.25
C THR A 213 -16.32 -10.34 -15.85
N ARG A 214 -16.25 -11.65 -16.00
CA ARG A 214 -15.09 -12.34 -16.57
C ARG A 214 -15.47 -13.07 -17.85
N LYS A 215 -14.61 -12.97 -18.88
CA LYS A 215 -14.80 -13.66 -20.16
C LYS A 215 -14.46 -15.16 -20.07
N LYS A 216 -13.57 -15.52 -19.15
CA LYS A 216 -13.11 -16.89 -18.91
C LYS A 216 -13.44 -17.30 -17.48
N LYS A 217 -13.78 -18.58 -17.29
CA LYS A 217 -14.15 -19.13 -15.97
C LYS A 217 -13.06 -18.92 -14.92
N ASP A 218 -11.80 -19.01 -15.31
CA ASP A 218 -10.64 -18.94 -14.40
C ASP A 218 -9.91 -17.59 -14.52
N ALA A 219 -10.59 -16.52 -14.89
CA ALA A 219 -9.98 -15.21 -15.00
C ALA A 219 -9.61 -14.68 -13.60
N ALA A 220 -8.32 -14.39 -13.41
CA ALA A 220 -7.79 -13.80 -12.19
C ALA A 220 -8.36 -12.40 -11.95
N LEU A 221 -8.29 -11.95 -10.69
CA LEU A 221 -8.50 -10.55 -10.34
C LEU A 221 -7.40 -9.69 -10.99
N PRO A 222 -7.73 -8.49 -11.53
CA PRO A 222 -6.73 -7.53 -11.97
C PRO A 222 -5.74 -7.16 -10.86
N LEU A 223 -4.51 -6.81 -11.23
CA LEU A 223 -3.42 -6.50 -10.29
C LEU A 223 -3.66 -5.27 -9.40
N VAL A 224 -4.67 -4.46 -9.70
CA VAL A 224 -5.12 -3.37 -8.83
C VAL A 224 -5.71 -3.88 -7.51
N TRP A 225 -6.19 -5.13 -7.49
CA TRP A 225 -6.71 -5.78 -6.31
C TRP A 225 -5.59 -6.41 -5.48
N GLN A 226 -5.69 -6.28 -4.18
CA GLN A 226 -4.77 -6.88 -3.22
C GLN A 226 -5.55 -7.43 -2.03
N TRP A 227 -5.23 -8.64 -1.62
CA TRP A 227 -5.77 -9.21 -0.39
C TRP A 227 -5.09 -8.59 0.83
N ASN A 228 -5.87 -8.29 1.88
CA ASN A 228 -5.31 -7.78 3.13
C ASN A 228 -4.46 -8.83 3.86
N HIS A 229 -4.88 -10.09 3.79
CA HIS A 229 -4.14 -11.25 4.29
C HIS A 229 -3.89 -12.23 3.14
N ASN A 230 -3.11 -13.28 3.41
CA ASN A 230 -3.00 -14.39 2.48
C ASN A 230 -4.37 -15.10 2.34
N PRO A 231 -5.04 -15.04 1.19
CA PRO A 231 -6.43 -15.46 1.05
C PRO A 231 -6.57 -16.99 1.15
N ASP A 232 -7.75 -17.43 1.55
CA ASP A 232 -8.22 -18.77 1.31
C ASP A 232 -8.95 -18.80 -0.03
N ASN A 233 -8.33 -19.42 -1.03
CA ASN A 233 -8.85 -19.41 -2.39
C ASN A 233 -10.12 -20.27 -2.58
N SER A 234 -10.50 -21.09 -1.60
CA SER A 234 -11.76 -21.82 -1.60
C SER A 234 -12.95 -20.98 -1.16
N LEU A 235 -12.69 -19.80 -0.58
CA LEU A 235 -13.69 -18.94 0.05
C LEU A 235 -14.00 -17.66 -0.76
N TRP A 236 -13.56 -17.58 -2.00
CA TRP A 236 -13.95 -16.50 -2.90
C TRP A 236 -14.07 -16.96 -4.34
N SER A 237 -14.87 -16.26 -5.13
CA SER A 237 -15.05 -16.58 -6.55
C SER A 237 -15.58 -15.38 -7.35
N VAL A 238 -15.12 -15.22 -8.59
CA VAL A 238 -15.71 -14.34 -9.61
C VAL A 238 -16.40 -15.12 -10.71
N SER A 239 -16.66 -16.42 -10.52
CA SER A 239 -17.24 -17.30 -11.53
C SER A 239 -18.46 -18.11 -11.03
N GLU A 240 -18.61 -18.33 -9.72
CA GLU A 240 -19.74 -19.07 -9.15
C GLU A 240 -21.10 -18.36 -9.44
N ARG A 241 -21.11 -17.03 -9.36
CA ARG A 241 -22.20 -16.17 -9.84
C ARG A 241 -21.63 -15.24 -10.89
N LYS A 242 -22.05 -15.37 -12.12
CA LYS A 242 -21.55 -14.57 -13.23
C LYS A 242 -21.75 -13.07 -12.96
N GLY A 243 -20.66 -12.31 -13.06
CA GLY A 243 -20.64 -10.87 -12.85
C GLY A 243 -20.68 -10.43 -11.39
N TYR A 244 -20.32 -11.31 -10.48
CA TYR A 244 -20.23 -11.01 -9.05
C TYR A 244 -18.92 -11.48 -8.45
N LEU A 245 -18.43 -10.76 -7.46
CA LEU A 245 -17.44 -11.28 -6.52
C LEU A 245 -18.18 -11.91 -5.34
N ARG A 246 -18.06 -13.21 -5.16
CA ARG A 246 -18.55 -13.93 -3.99
C ARG A 246 -17.47 -13.99 -2.92
N LEU A 247 -17.79 -13.60 -1.70
CA LEU A 247 -16.96 -13.81 -0.51
C LEU A 247 -17.72 -14.70 0.49
N LYS A 248 -17.09 -15.81 0.90
CA LYS A 248 -17.66 -16.80 1.84
C LYS A 248 -16.95 -16.70 3.18
N THR A 249 -17.70 -16.96 4.26
CA THR A 249 -17.11 -17.10 5.59
C THR A 249 -16.70 -18.55 5.83
N GLY A 250 -15.46 -18.79 6.23
CA GLY A 250 -14.92 -20.15 6.45
C GLY A 250 -14.44 -20.42 7.88
N ARG A 251 -14.40 -19.39 8.70
CA ARG A 251 -13.98 -19.46 10.10
C ARG A 251 -14.66 -18.35 10.92
N ILE A 252 -14.52 -18.43 12.23
CA ILE A 252 -14.90 -17.36 13.13
C ILE A 252 -13.72 -16.36 13.23
N ASP A 253 -14.01 -15.09 13.00
CA ASP A 253 -13.09 -13.98 13.18
C ASP A 253 -13.60 -13.05 14.30
N THR A 254 -12.67 -12.48 15.06
CA THR A 254 -13.03 -11.63 16.21
C THR A 254 -13.44 -10.22 15.81
N ASP A 255 -12.91 -9.75 14.66
CA ASP A 255 -13.13 -8.39 14.16
C ASP A 255 -12.83 -8.29 12.66
N PHE A 256 -13.08 -7.11 12.10
CA PHE A 256 -12.81 -6.81 10.70
C PHE A 256 -11.33 -6.94 10.31
N LEU A 257 -10.37 -6.56 11.18
CA LEU A 257 -8.94 -6.65 10.86
C LEU A 257 -8.45 -8.09 10.74
N SER A 258 -9.15 -9.03 11.39
CA SER A 258 -8.89 -10.46 11.32
C SER A 258 -9.51 -11.14 10.09
N ALA A 259 -10.45 -10.47 9.40
CA ALA A 259 -11.17 -11.01 8.26
C ALA A 259 -10.21 -11.36 7.12
N ARG A 260 -10.02 -12.68 6.87
CA ARG A 260 -8.96 -13.20 6.01
C ARG A 260 -9.11 -12.80 4.55
N ASN A 261 -10.32 -12.92 4.00
CA ASN A 261 -10.60 -12.64 2.59
C ASN A 261 -11.15 -11.22 2.39
N THR A 262 -10.45 -10.22 2.91
CA THR A 262 -10.74 -8.81 2.62
C THR A 262 -10.00 -8.40 1.36
N LEU A 263 -10.74 -8.10 0.29
CA LEU A 263 -10.22 -7.69 -1.01
C LEU A 263 -10.13 -6.17 -1.09
N THR A 264 -8.94 -5.62 -1.39
CA THR A 264 -8.71 -4.18 -1.26
C THR A 264 -8.16 -3.51 -2.51
N GLN A 265 -8.48 -2.22 -2.67
CA GLN A 265 -7.80 -1.29 -3.58
C GLN A 265 -7.36 -0.03 -2.83
N ARG A 266 -6.37 0.68 -3.38
CA ARG A 266 -5.88 1.94 -2.79
C ARG A 266 -6.94 3.03 -2.85
N THR A 267 -6.95 3.92 -1.84
CA THR A 267 -7.53 5.26 -1.99
C THR A 267 -6.57 6.15 -2.77
N ILE A 268 -7.07 7.19 -3.39
CA ILE A 268 -6.30 8.19 -4.13
C ILE A 268 -6.68 9.60 -3.68
N GLY A 269 -5.71 10.51 -3.71
CA GLY A 269 -5.93 11.93 -3.41
C GLY A 269 -6.12 12.78 -4.66
N PRO A 270 -6.60 14.03 -4.50
CA PRO A 270 -6.96 14.71 -3.25
C PRO A 270 -8.29 14.24 -2.66
N VAL A 271 -9.22 13.74 -3.49
CA VAL A 271 -10.51 13.17 -3.09
C VAL A 271 -10.76 11.89 -3.86
N CYS A 272 -11.51 10.97 -3.30
CA CYS A 272 -11.99 9.80 -4.02
C CYS A 272 -13.26 9.23 -3.38
N SER A 273 -13.97 8.41 -4.14
CA SER A 273 -15.09 7.64 -3.64
C SER A 273 -15.03 6.19 -4.14
N GLY A 274 -15.50 5.26 -3.31
CA GLY A 274 -15.72 3.88 -3.68
C GLY A 274 -17.17 3.50 -3.47
N THR A 275 -17.78 2.82 -4.44
CA THR A 275 -19.17 2.34 -4.37
C THR A 275 -19.26 0.88 -4.75
N THR A 276 -20.21 0.17 -4.13
CA THR A 276 -20.51 -1.23 -4.43
C THR A 276 -21.99 -1.50 -4.24
N SER A 277 -22.50 -2.53 -4.91
CA SER A 277 -23.79 -3.17 -4.62
C SER A 277 -23.53 -4.54 -4.05
N MET A 278 -24.26 -4.94 -3.03
CA MET A 278 -24.06 -6.19 -2.31
C MET A 278 -25.39 -6.91 -2.12
N ASP A 279 -25.44 -8.19 -2.52
CA ASP A 279 -26.53 -9.12 -2.23
C ASP A 279 -26.21 -9.88 -0.94
N VAL A 280 -27.08 -9.76 0.05
CA VAL A 280 -26.92 -10.31 1.40
C VAL A 280 -27.91 -11.46 1.69
N SER A 281 -28.50 -12.06 0.65
CA SER A 281 -29.51 -13.13 0.79
C SER A 281 -29.02 -14.28 1.66
N ASP A 282 -27.77 -14.68 1.45
CA ASP A 282 -27.17 -15.91 1.99
C ASP A 282 -26.26 -15.67 3.21
N MET A 283 -26.36 -14.51 3.85
CA MET A 283 -25.70 -14.26 5.15
C MET A 283 -26.28 -15.18 6.21
N ARG A 284 -25.42 -15.63 7.12
CA ARG A 284 -25.78 -16.42 8.30
C ARG A 284 -25.70 -15.60 9.58
N GLU A 285 -26.32 -16.13 10.63
CA GLU A 285 -26.27 -15.52 11.97
C GLU A 285 -24.83 -15.29 12.43
N GLY A 286 -24.50 -14.02 12.71
CA GLY A 286 -23.17 -13.57 13.08
C GLY A 286 -22.28 -13.15 11.92
N ASP A 287 -22.78 -13.10 10.68
CA ASP A 287 -22.05 -12.57 9.53
C ASP A 287 -22.07 -11.04 9.48
N PHE A 288 -20.93 -10.47 9.07
CA PHE A 288 -20.69 -9.04 8.82
C PHE A 288 -20.06 -8.88 7.44
N ALA A 289 -20.66 -8.06 6.58
CA ALA A 289 -20.13 -7.84 5.25
C ALA A 289 -20.30 -6.38 4.81
N GLY A 290 -19.42 -5.87 3.95
CA GLY A 290 -19.57 -4.50 3.48
C GLY A 290 -18.38 -3.90 2.76
N LEU A 291 -18.35 -2.56 2.78
CA LEU A 291 -17.33 -1.68 2.22
C LEU A 291 -16.59 -0.98 3.36
N ALA A 292 -15.30 -1.21 3.46
CA ALA A 292 -14.45 -0.63 4.48
C ALA A 292 -13.49 0.42 3.91
N LEU A 293 -13.04 1.32 4.79
CA LEU A 293 -11.81 2.08 4.69
C LEU A 293 -10.81 1.47 5.68
N LEU A 294 -9.94 0.60 5.15
CA LEU A 294 -9.03 -0.23 5.92
C LEU A 294 -7.78 0.54 6.32
N GLN A 295 -7.53 0.60 7.61
CA GLN A 295 -6.30 0.98 8.30
C GLN A 295 -6.46 0.48 9.75
N LYS A 296 -5.49 0.67 10.65
CA LYS A 296 -5.66 0.35 12.08
C LYS A 296 -6.90 1.08 12.67
N LYS A 297 -7.04 2.36 12.36
CA LYS A 297 -8.21 3.18 12.71
C LYS A 297 -9.22 3.15 11.56
N TYR A 298 -9.80 1.99 11.32
CA TYR A 298 -10.72 1.78 10.22
C TYR A 298 -12.12 2.35 10.48
N GLY A 299 -12.87 2.50 9.41
CA GLY A 299 -14.32 2.61 9.41
C GLY A 299 -14.90 1.75 8.30
N TRP A 300 -16.09 1.24 8.49
CA TRP A 300 -16.80 0.52 7.45
C TRP A 300 -18.30 0.72 7.52
N ILE A 301 -18.96 0.61 6.37
CA ILE A 301 -20.39 0.50 6.21
C ILE A 301 -20.72 -0.88 5.65
N GLY A 302 -21.77 -1.51 6.15
CA GLY A 302 -22.14 -2.84 5.68
C GLY A 302 -23.44 -3.35 6.28
N VAL A 303 -23.60 -4.66 6.22
CA VAL A 303 -24.73 -5.37 6.81
C VAL A 303 -24.22 -6.33 7.86
N LYS A 304 -24.88 -6.34 9.02
CA LYS A 304 -24.76 -7.41 10.01
C LYS A 304 -26.04 -8.23 10.04
N TYR A 305 -25.90 -9.52 10.29
CA TYR A 305 -27.03 -10.41 10.53
C TYR A 305 -26.96 -10.96 11.93
N GLU A 306 -27.84 -10.47 12.81
CA GLU A 306 -27.89 -10.87 14.21
C GLU A 306 -29.33 -10.99 14.70
N ASN A 307 -29.61 -12.03 15.51
CA ASN A 307 -30.92 -12.33 16.11
C ASN A 307 -32.03 -12.42 15.04
N GLY A 308 -31.70 -13.03 13.90
CA GLY A 308 -32.64 -13.21 12.80
C GLY A 308 -32.94 -11.94 11.99
N VAL A 309 -32.23 -10.82 12.24
CA VAL A 309 -32.49 -9.52 11.60
C VAL A 309 -31.22 -9.03 10.90
N LYS A 310 -31.38 -8.62 9.64
CA LYS A 310 -30.33 -7.91 8.89
C LYS A 310 -30.42 -6.40 9.18
N LYS A 311 -29.30 -5.77 9.47
CA LYS A 311 -29.21 -4.33 9.72
C LYS A 311 -28.07 -3.72 8.90
N ILE A 312 -28.33 -2.57 8.27
CA ILE A 312 -27.27 -1.70 7.75
C ILE A 312 -26.60 -1.07 8.96
N VAL A 313 -25.27 -1.11 9.02
CA VAL A 313 -24.51 -0.56 10.14
C VAL A 313 -23.30 0.23 9.64
N MET A 314 -22.96 1.29 10.36
CA MET A 314 -21.68 1.97 10.27
C MET A 314 -20.87 1.70 11.54
N VAL A 315 -19.65 1.21 11.37
CA VAL A 315 -18.71 0.93 12.45
C VAL A 315 -17.46 1.78 12.30
N SER A 316 -17.01 2.36 13.41
CA SER A 316 -15.80 3.16 13.50
C SER A 316 -14.85 2.60 14.55
N ALA A 317 -13.58 2.45 14.20
CA ALA A 317 -12.48 2.10 15.10
C ALA A 317 -11.51 3.28 15.29
N GLN A 318 -12.00 4.50 15.36
CA GLN A 318 -11.18 5.68 15.65
C GLN A 318 -10.53 5.62 17.04
N THR A 319 -11.25 5.05 17.99
CA THR A 319 -10.70 4.61 19.28
C THR A 319 -10.00 3.25 19.13
N ASP A 320 -9.39 2.73 20.17
CA ASP A 320 -8.75 1.41 20.11
C ASP A 320 -9.78 0.25 20.08
N LYS A 321 -11.08 0.54 20.23
CA LYS A 321 -12.17 -0.43 20.14
C LYS A 321 -13.13 -0.03 19.02
N PRO A 322 -13.58 -0.99 18.19
CA PRO A 322 -14.61 -0.72 17.19
C PRO A 322 -15.95 -0.45 17.87
N GLU A 323 -16.64 0.57 17.40
CA GLU A 323 -17.97 0.99 17.89
C GLU A 323 -18.96 1.00 16.74
N GLU A 324 -20.15 0.44 16.97
CA GLU A 324 -21.29 0.62 16.09
C GLU A 324 -21.87 2.01 16.31
N VAL A 325 -21.66 2.89 15.33
CA VAL A 325 -22.05 4.31 15.42
C VAL A 325 -23.53 4.50 15.13
N GLU A 326 -24.04 3.77 14.15
CA GLU A 326 -25.45 3.81 13.74
C GLU A 326 -25.84 2.49 13.10
N SER A 327 -27.11 2.08 13.31
CA SER A 327 -27.69 0.91 12.66
C SER A 327 -29.16 1.10 12.31
N LEU A 328 -29.57 0.52 11.17
CA LEU A 328 -30.91 0.62 10.60
C LEU A 328 -31.39 -0.77 10.12
N PRO A 329 -32.68 -1.13 10.25
CA PRO A 329 -33.20 -2.37 9.69
C PRO A 329 -33.01 -2.43 8.17
N LEU A 330 -32.68 -3.61 7.63
CA LEU A 330 -32.63 -3.89 6.20
C LEU A 330 -33.68 -4.95 5.85
N ASN A 331 -34.72 -4.53 5.13
CA ASN A 331 -35.88 -5.38 4.76
C ASN A 331 -35.82 -5.90 3.31
N GLN A 332 -34.63 -5.83 2.68
CA GLN A 332 -34.40 -6.32 1.32
C GLN A 332 -33.01 -7.02 1.25
N ASN A 333 -32.78 -7.73 0.15
CA ASN A 333 -31.58 -8.52 0.00
C ASN A 333 -30.42 -7.75 -0.69
N THR A 334 -30.69 -6.65 -1.35
CA THR A 334 -29.68 -5.85 -2.03
C THR A 334 -29.51 -4.52 -1.34
N VAL A 335 -28.27 -4.12 -1.10
CA VAL A 335 -27.91 -2.80 -0.56
C VAL A 335 -26.75 -2.20 -1.34
N PHE A 336 -26.79 -0.90 -1.54
CA PHE A 336 -25.73 -0.12 -2.17
C PHE A 336 -24.95 0.64 -1.10
N LEU A 337 -23.64 0.55 -1.15
CA LEU A 337 -22.73 1.13 -0.15
C LEU A 337 -21.75 2.08 -0.83
N LYS A 338 -21.45 3.19 -0.17
CA LYS A 338 -20.48 4.18 -0.65
C LYS A 338 -19.65 4.74 0.50
N ALA A 339 -18.35 4.94 0.24
CA ALA A 339 -17.45 5.69 1.10
C ALA A 339 -16.79 6.80 0.29
N GLU A 340 -16.77 8.02 0.82
CA GLU A 340 -16.15 9.20 0.22
C GLU A 340 -14.99 9.69 1.10
N CYS A 341 -13.81 9.90 0.50
CA CYS A 341 -12.60 10.35 1.18
C CYS A 341 -12.22 11.76 0.75
N ASP A 342 -11.76 12.57 1.68
CA ASP A 342 -11.20 13.90 1.44
C ASP A 342 -9.83 14.02 2.13
N PHE A 343 -8.77 14.05 1.33
CA PHE A 343 -7.39 14.22 1.75
C PHE A 343 -6.87 15.64 1.48
N THR A 344 -7.73 16.53 0.92
CA THR A 344 -7.38 17.90 0.58
C THR A 344 -6.82 18.60 1.81
N ASP A 345 -5.65 19.21 1.66
CA ASP A 345 -4.97 19.95 2.73
C ASP A 345 -4.85 19.14 4.04
N LYS A 346 -4.68 17.82 3.93
CA LYS A 346 -4.62 16.87 5.07
C LYS A 346 -5.87 16.92 5.96
N LYS A 347 -7.04 17.17 5.39
CA LYS A 347 -8.31 17.00 6.10
C LYS A 347 -8.46 15.60 6.63
N ASP A 348 -8.07 14.61 5.83
CA ASP A 348 -8.02 13.21 6.23
C ASP A 348 -9.34 12.73 6.85
N ILE A 349 -10.43 12.92 6.13
CA ILE A 349 -11.79 12.59 6.58
C ILE A 349 -12.51 11.71 5.57
N ALA A 350 -13.44 10.88 6.07
CA ALA A 350 -14.31 10.11 5.21
C ALA A 350 -15.76 10.06 5.75
N ASP A 351 -16.70 10.01 4.82
CA ASP A 351 -18.13 9.87 5.07
C ASP A 351 -18.67 8.58 4.42
N PHE A 352 -19.66 7.97 5.04
CA PHE A 352 -20.27 6.74 4.58
C PHE A 352 -21.74 6.95 4.22
N TYR A 353 -22.19 6.24 3.17
CA TYR A 353 -23.56 6.36 2.66
C TYR A 353 -24.08 4.98 2.25
N TYR A 354 -25.38 4.79 2.44
CA TYR A 354 -26.11 3.67 1.87
C TYR A 354 -27.21 4.15 0.91
N SER A 355 -27.67 3.24 0.07
CA SER A 355 -28.85 3.40 -0.75
C SER A 355 -29.61 2.08 -0.85
N LEU A 356 -30.93 2.16 -0.92
CA LEU A 356 -31.81 1.00 -1.11
C LEU A 356 -32.18 0.77 -2.58
N ASP A 357 -32.00 1.79 -3.42
CA ASP A 357 -32.39 1.80 -4.84
C ASP A 357 -31.23 2.11 -5.80
N GLY A 358 -30.02 2.32 -5.25
CA GLY A 358 -28.83 2.69 -6.02
C GLY A 358 -28.85 4.14 -6.55
N LYS A 359 -29.89 4.91 -6.26
CA LYS A 359 -30.09 6.28 -6.77
C LYS A 359 -30.05 7.32 -5.66
N LYS A 360 -30.85 7.12 -4.61
CA LYS A 360 -30.92 8.03 -3.47
C LYS A 360 -29.98 7.58 -2.38
N TRP A 361 -28.96 8.38 -2.10
CA TRP A 361 -27.94 8.12 -1.09
C TRP A 361 -28.26 8.81 0.23
N THR A 362 -28.16 8.09 1.32
CA THR A 362 -28.36 8.58 2.68
C THR A 362 -27.07 8.40 3.46
N LYS A 363 -26.58 9.49 4.08
CA LYS A 363 -25.43 9.44 4.96
C LYS A 363 -25.79 8.63 6.21
N ILE A 364 -24.83 7.85 6.71
CA ILE A 364 -24.98 7.05 7.92
C ILE A 364 -23.75 7.20 8.82
N GLY A 365 -24.01 7.27 10.11
CA GLY A 365 -23.00 7.37 11.16
C GLY A 365 -22.26 8.70 11.19
N SER A 366 -21.13 8.70 11.89
CA SER A 366 -20.27 9.86 12.03
C SER A 366 -19.16 9.88 10.98
N GLN A 367 -18.59 11.06 10.77
CA GLN A 367 -17.41 11.21 9.93
C GLN A 367 -16.21 10.47 10.54
N LEU A 368 -15.55 9.64 9.75
CA LEU A 368 -14.30 9.00 10.13
C LEU A 368 -13.15 10.00 9.98
N LYS A 369 -12.44 10.29 11.07
CA LYS A 369 -11.16 11.01 11.02
C LYS A 369 -10.05 9.99 10.73
N MET A 370 -9.53 10.03 9.53
CA MET A 370 -8.50 9.11 9.07
C MET A 370 -7.12 9.49 9.63
N ALA A 371 -6.25 8.50 9.84
CA ALA A 371 -4.90 8.72 10.35
C ALA A 371 -3.92 7.69 9.78
N TYR A 372 -2.74 8.15 9.39
CA TYR A 372 -1.64 7.26 9.06
C TYR A 372 -1.12 6.59 10.34
N THR A 373 -1.02 5.26 10.34
CA THR A 373 -0.53 4.51 11.51
C THR A 373 0.63 3.60 11.11
N LEU A 374 1.68 3.60 11.93
CA LEU A 374 2.89 2.83 11.67
C LEU A 374 2.68 1.30 11.55
N PRO A 375 1.81 0.64 12.33
CA PRO A 375 1.64 -0.82 12.17
C PRO A 375 1.26 -1.27 10.76
N HIS A 376 0.59 -0.44 9.98
CA HIS A 376 0.16 -0.78 8.62
C HIS A 376 1.09 -0.23 7.53
N PHE A 377 1.90 0.81 7.80
CA PHE A 377 2.81 1.47 6.84
C PHE A 377 2.20 1.77 5.47
N MET A 378 0.89 2.00 5.42
CA MET A 378 0.15 2.25 4.18
C MET A 378 -0.91 3.31 4.41
N GLY A 379 -1.38 3.93 3.32
CA GLY A 379 -2.59 4.75 3.34
C GLY A 379 -3.85 3.90 3.49
N TYR A 380 -4.97 4.56 3.66
CA TYR A 380 -6.26 3.89 3.66
C TYR A 380 -6.51 3.15 2.35
N ARG A 381 -7.28 2.08 2.44
CA ARG A 381 -7.69 1.26 1.30
C ARG A 381 -9.18 1.02 1.37
N PHE A 382 -9.87 1.08 0.23
CA PHE A 382 -11.19 0.48 0.12
C PHE A 382 -11.07 -1.03 0.29
N GLY A 383 -11.98 -1.64 1.03
CA GLY A 383 -12.00 -3.08 1.26
C GLY A 383 -13.39 -3.67 1.14
N LEU A 384 -13.56 -4.70 0.31
CA LEU A 384 -14.74 -5.54 0.28
C LEU A 384 -14.49 -6.73 1.22
N PHE A 385 -15.39 -6.97 2.15
CA PHE A 385 -15.19 -7.98 3.18
C PHE A 385 -16.45 -8.76 3.52
N ASN A 386 -16.25 -9.96 4.04
CA ASN A 386 -17.26 -10.79 4.69
C ASN A 386 -16.58 -11.65 5.76
N TYR A 387 -17.05 -11.58 7.01
CA TYR A 387 -16.55 -12.43 8.10
C TYR A 387 -17.68 -12.86 9.03
N ALA A 388 -17.48 -13.98 9.71
CA ALA A 388 -18.42 -14.53 10.67
C ALA A 388 -17.89 -14.42 12.09
N THR A 389 -18.77 -14.08 13.03
CA THR A 389 -18.46 -14.06 14.47
C THR A 389 -19.11 -15.24 15.23
N LYS A 390 -20.05 -15.94 14.60
CA LYS A 390 -20.76 -17.07 15.22
C LYS A 390 -20.69 -18.33 14.35
N THR A 391 -21.35 -18.36 13.20
CA THR A 391 -21.48 -19.57 12.36
C THR A 391 -20.91 -19.31 10.98
N PRO A 392 -19.79 -19.91 10.58
CA PRO A 392 -19.24 -19.74 9.23
C PRO A 392 -20.10 -20.48 8.19
N GLY A 393 -19.84 -20.17 6.90
CA GLY A 393 -20.50 -20.78 5.73
C GLY A 393 -21.57 -19.91 5.10
N GLY A 394 -21.80 -18.69 5.60
CA GLY A 394 -22.54 -17.68 4.89
C GLY A 394 -21.71 -17.04 3.78
N TYR A 395 -22.37 -16.36 2.84
CA TYR A 395 -21.68 -15.62 1.78
C TYR A 395 -22.48 -14.39 1.36
N VAL A 396 -21.77 -13.47 0.72
CA VAL A 396 -22.32 -12.29 0.07
C VAL A 396 -21.77 -12.17 -1.35
N ASP A 397 -22.54 -11.56 -2.23
CA ASP A 397 -22.17 -11.32 -3.61
C ASP A 397 -22.10 -9.82 -3.90
N PHE A 398 -20.89 -9.33 -4.27
CA PHE A 398 -20.69 -7.96 -4.70
C PHE A 398 -20.86 -7.87 -6.21
N ASP A 399 -21.79 -7.06 -6.69
CA ASP A 399 -22.10 -6.89 -8.12
C ASP A 399 -20.97 -6.11 -8.83
N TYR A 400 -20.48 -5.06 -8.21
CA TYR A 400 -19.39 -4.25 -8.74
C TYR A 400 -18.61 -3.57 -7.61
N PHE A 401 -17.44 -3.05 -7.97
CA PHE A 401 -16.76 -2.00 -7.22
C PHE A 401 -16.41 -0.88 -8.18
N ARG A 402 -16.90 0.33 -7.93
CA ARG A 402 -16.62 1.51 -8.76
C ARG A 402 -15.89 2.55 -7.93
N ILE A 403 -14.75 2.99 -8.46
CA ILE A 403 -13.91 4.04 -7.87
C ILE A 403 -13.97 5.30 -8.74
N SER A 404 -14.01 6.47 -8.09
CA SER A 404 -13.96 7.77 -8.74
C SER A 404 -12.93 8.66 -8.04
N ASP A 405 -12.30 9.57 -8.77
CA ASP A 405 -11.42 10.64 -8.32
C ASP A 405 -12.18 11.90 -7.88
N SER A 406 -13.48 11.78 -7.68
CA SER A 406 -14.36 12.85 -7.22
C SER A 406 -15.24 12.37 -6.07
N LYS A 407 -15.69 13.29 -5.23
CA LYS A 407 -16.88 13.07 -4.40
C LYS A 407 -18.05 13.03 -5.37
N CYS A 408 -18.76 11.91 -5.43
CA CYS A 408 -19.81 11.71 -6.42
C CYS A 408 -20.89 12.76 -6.25
N CYS A 409 -20.94 13.73 -7.15
CA CYS A 409 -22.15 14.54 -7.36
C CYS A 409 -23.29 13.61 -7.75
N LEU A 410 -24.45 13.82 -7.16
CA LEU A 410 -25.69 13.01 -7.20
C LEU A 410 -26.30 12.76 -8.60
N LEU A 411 -25.58 12.95 -9.68
CA LEU A 411 -26.10 12.85 -11.04
C LEU A 411 -25.06 12.15 -11.94
N TYR A 412 -25.20 10.89 -12.15
CA TYR A 412 -24.98 10.11 -13.38
C TYR A 412 -24.71 8.64 -13.06
N THR A 413 -25.74 7.85 -13.07
CA THR A 413 -25.61 6.42 -13.34
C THR A 413 -25.70 6.24 -14.84
N SER A 414 -24.60 5.91 -15.53
CA SER A 414 -24.74 5.25 -16.81
C SER A 414 -25.39 3.88 -16.57
N PRO A 415 -26.35 3.46 -17.41
CA PRO A 415 -26.97 2.15 -17.26
C PRO A 415 -25.89 1.05 -17.34
N SER A 416 -26.09 0.02 -16.53
CA SER A 416 -25.28 -1.20 -16.61
C SER A 416 -25.36 -1.76 -18.03
N PRO A 417 -24.24 -2.24 -18.63
CA PRO A 417 -24.28 -2.89 -19.97
C PRO A 417 -25.02 -4.25 -19.99
N ARG A 418 -25.96 -4.49 -19.09
CA ARG A 418 -26.63 -5.79 -18.92
C ARG A 418 -28.14 -5.78 -19.25
N ASP A 419 -28.63 -4.72 -19.90
CA ASP A 419 -29.95 -4.76 -20.52
C ASP A 419 -29.90 -5.25 -21.96
#